data_7f6ed92d947f0e9fdf03fd09ee3a4306
#
_entry.id   7f6ed92d947f0e9fdf03fd09ee3a4306
#
_cell.length_a   1.000
_cell.length_b   1.000
_cell.length_c   1.000
_cell.angle_alpha   90.00
_cell.angle_beta   90.00
_cell.angle_gamma   90.00
#
_symmetry.space_group_name_H-M   'P 1'
#
loop_
_entity.id
_entity.type
_entity.pdbx_description
1 polymer ?
#
loop_
_entity_poly.entity_id
_entity_poly.type
_entity_poly.pdbx_seq_one_letter_code
_entity_poly.pdbx_strand_id
1 'polypeptide(L)'
;MTLDVHQKGTFSTKEIKRQEAIFELTRGEQDLIEDLQLARKAYHDPMLKLSIMSEEELTHIFGDLDAYIPLHEDLLAQLARATGPDGTVGQIGQIVVSWLPGLNAYRDYCSNQVAAKALLDQKKQDRRVQDFLQRCLESPFSRKLDLWSFLDIPRSRLFKYPLLLREILKHTAPEHPDTPRLEQAITIIQGVLSDINMKKGESESQYYIDKLEYLDDRQRDPRIDQCKSLLCHGELRNKSGTKLHVFLFTELLVMTRSVTRNEHHCFQVYRQPIPVQDLVLEDLQDGDVKMGGSFRGAFSNSDKAKNIFRVRFQDPSQGQSHTLQVNDVFHKQQWLNCLRSAISVHHPADAAVTTPASSPAADAHSKRRSSKISAIIHIEEADENCPLTPAGPTSAPSSPCGDETPSPTSTSPSSRSSSSSSSPLSSPSPKHKTKKDKRSLCALGKRKETMV
;
A
#
# COMPACT_ATOMS: atom_id res chain seq x y z
N MET A 1 -12.65 7.98 -26.34
CA MET A 1 -13.07 8.90 -27.42
C MET A 1 -11.86 9.72 -27.84
N THR A 2 -11.33 9.53 -29.02
CA THR A 2 -10.39 10.48 -29.63
C THR A 2 -11.22 11.59 -30.24
N LEU A 3 -10.97 12.84 -29.84
CA LEU A 3 -11.55 14.00 -30.53
C LEU A 3 -11.31 13.85 -32.03
N ASP A 4 -12.38 13.91 -32.79
CA ASP A 4 -12.34 13.72 -34.24
C ASP A 4 -11.38 14.72 -34.90
N VAL A 5 -10.58 14.27 -35.86
CA VAL A 5 -9.53 15.07 -36.51
C VAL A 5 -10.07 16.39 -37.08
N HIS A 6 -11.37 16.44 -37.43
CA HIS A 6 -12.06 17.65 -37.92
C HIS A 6 -12.30 18.71 -36.82
N GLN A 7 -12.37 18.34 -35.56
CA GLN A 7 -12.59 19.28 -34.45
C GLN A 7 -11.29 19.95 -33.94
N LYS A 8 -10.12 19.38 -34.23
CA LYS A 8 -8.82 19.93 -33.85
C LYS A 8 -8.50 21.33 -34.40
N GLY A 9 -9.22 21.75 -35.48
CA GLY A 9 -9.06 23.09 -36.03
C GLY A 9 -9.86 24.21 -35.35
N THR A 10 -10.83 23.85 -34.49
CA THR A 10 -11.77 24.81 -33.88
C THR A 10 -11.39 25.21 -32.44
N PHE A 11 -10.60 24.37 -31.74
CA PHE A 11 -10.21 24.60 -30.35
C PHE A 11 -8.74 25.00 -30.19
N SER A 12 -8.45 25.83 -29.20
CA SER A 12 -7.06 26.13 -28.84
C SER A 12 -6.37 24.88 -28.30
N THR A 13 -5.05 24.80 -28.45
CA THR A 13 -4.24 23.71 -27.90
C THR A 13 -4.46 23.55 -26.39
N LYS A 14 -4.70 24.67 -25.68
CA LYS A 14 -4.97 24.67 -24.24
C LYS A 14 -6.31 24.00 -23.92
N GLU A 15 -7.35 24.30 -24.70
CA GLU A 15 -8.66 23.68 -24.53
C GLU A 15 -8.64 22.19 -24.88
N ILE A 16 -7.94 21.80 -25.92
CA ILE A 16 -7.78 20.35 -26.26
C ILE A 16 -7.19 19.61 -25.05
N LYS A 17 -6.12 20.13 -24.44
CA LYS A 17 -5.51 19.50 -23.24
C LYS A 17 -6.45 19.51 -22.04
N ARG A 18 -7.29 20.54 -21.88
CA ARG A 18 -8.31 20.57 -20.83
C ARG A 18 -9.33 19.45 -21.04
N GLN A 19 -9.81 19.25 -22.24
CA GLN A 19 -10.74 18.18 -22.60
C GLN A 19 -10.10 16.80 -22.43
N GLU A 20 -8.83 16.62 -22.81
CA GLU A 20 -8.09 15.38 -22.58
C GLU A 20 -7.98 15.05 -21.10
N ALA A 21 -7.70 16.03 -20.24
CA ALA A 21 -7.63 15.84 -18.78
C ALA A 21 -9.01 15.52 -18.16
N ILE A 22 -10.11 16.13 -18.66
CA ILE A 22 -11.48 15.79 -18.24
C ILE A 22 -11.84 14.36 -18.69
N PHE A 23 -11.44 13.99 -19.89
CA PHE A 23 -11.63 12.63 -20.38
C PHE A 23 -10.88 11.59 -19.54
N GLU A 24 -9.64 11.89 -19.10
CA GLU A 24 -8.89 11.03 -18.19
C GLU A 24 -9.61 10.86 -16.85
N LEU A 25 -10.18 11.95 -16.30
CA LEU A 25 -11.02 11.87 -15.09
C LEU A 25 -12.21 10.93 -15.33
N THR A 26 -12.97 11.15 -16.39
CA THR A 26 -14.18 10.37 -16.71
C THR A 26 -13.86 8.90 -16.97
N ARG A 27 -12.82 8.62 -17.73
CA ARG A 27 -12.40 7.25 -18.04
C ARG A 27 -11.96 6.50 -16.79
N GLY A 28 -11.19 7.16 -15.94
CA GLY A 28 -10.75 6.57 -14.69
C GLY A 28 -11.90 6.26 -13.71
N GLU A 29 -13.01 7.02 -13.75
CA GLU A 29 -14.22 6.68 -12.98
C GLU A 29 -14.91 5.43 -13.55
N GLN A 30 -15.01 5.30 -14.87
CA GLN A 30 -15.54 4.11 -15.53
C GLN A 30 -14.74 2.86 -15.14
N ASP A 31 -13.42 2.95 -15.22
CA ASP A 31 -12.52 1.85 -14.87
C ASP A 31 -12.67 1.47 -13.38
N LEU A 32 -12.81 2.45 -12.48
CA LEU A 32 -13.04 2.20 -11.06
C LEU A 32 -14.38 1.51 -10.79
N ILE A 33 -15.46 1.95 -11.42
CA ILE A 33 -16.78 1.32 -11.27
C ILE A 33 -16.73 -0.13 -11.76
N GLU A 34 -16.10 -0.39 -12.91
CA GLU A 34 -15.90 -1.74 -13.41
C GLU A 34 -15.14 -2.61 -12.42
N ASP A 35 -14.09 -2.08 -11.79
CA ASP A 35 -13.30 -2.78 -10.77
C ASP A 35 -14.09 -3.04 -9.49
N LEU A 36 -14.88 -2.08 -9.00
CA LEU A 36 -15.74 -2.25 -7.84
C LEU A 36 -16.85 -3.29 -8.11
N GLN A 37 -17.47 -3.26 -9.29
CA GLN A 37 -18.44 -4.26 -9.71
C GLN A 37 -17.82 -5.64 -9.87
N LEU A 38 -16.58 -5.71 -10.34
CA LEU A 38 -15.83 -6.94 -10.44
C LEU A 38 -15.47 -7.50 -9.06
N ALA A 39 -15.04 -6.63 -8.12
CA ALA A 39 -14.81 -7.02 -6.73
C ALA A 39 -16.04 -7.67 -6.12
N ARG A 40 -17.23 -7.11 -6.38
CA ARG A 40 -18.49 -7.71 -5.94
C ARG A 40 -18.77 -9.04 -6.63
N LYS A 41 -18.84 -9.06 -7.95
CA LYS A 41 -19.34 -10.21 -8.72
C LYS A 41 -18.37 -11.39 -8.75
N ALA A 42 -17.07 -11.15 -8.72
CA ALA A 42 -16.08 -12.22 -8.86
C ALA A 42 -15.49 -12.68 -7.53
N TYR A 43 -15.51 -11.85 -6.49
CA TYR A 43 -14.93 -12.19 -5.19
C TYR A 43 -15.98 -12.22 -4.08
N HIS A 44 -16.61 -11.07 -3.75
CA HIS A 44 -17.52 -10.92 -2.61
C HIS A 44 -18.68 -11.90 -2.67
N ASP A 45 -19.54 -11.80 -3.68
CA ASP A 45 -20.76 -12.59 -3.79
C ASP A 45 -20.49 -14.10 -3.92
N PRO A 46 -19.51 -14.59 -4.68
CA PRO A 46 -19.16 -15.99 -4.70
C PRO A 46 -18.64 -16.52 -3.36
N MET A 47 -17.81 -15.75 -2.63
CA MET A 47 -17.31 -16.18 -1.32
C MET A 47 -18.43 -16.29 -0.29
N LEU A 48 -19.39 -15.36 -0.32
CA LEU A 48 -20.57 -15.41 0.51
C LEU A 48 -21.45 -16.62 0.14
N LYS A 49 -21.78 -16.79 -1.14
CA LYS A 49 -22.61 -17.88 -1.65
C LYS A 49 -22.02 -19.28 -1.35
N LEU A 50 -20.70 -19.41 -1.42
CA LEU A 50 -20.00 -20.65 -1.11
C LEU A 50 -19.79 -20.84 0.40
N SER A 51 -20.21 -19.88 1.24
CA SER A 51 -20.02 -19.89 2.68
C SER A 51 -18.56 -20.15 3.09
N ILE A 52 -17.60 -19.57 2.37
CA ILE A 52 -16.19 -19.62 2.72
C ILE A 52 -15.75 -18.42 3.55
N MET A 53 -16.52 -17.33 3.51
CA MET A 53 -16.44 -16.18 4.40
C MET A 53 -17.84 -15.73 4.79
N SER A 54 -17.98 -15.16 5.99
CA SER A 54 -19.23 -14.54 6.44
C SER A 54 -19.43 -13.16 5.82
N GLU A 55 -20.67 -12.66 5.85
CA GLU A 55 -20.97 -11.32 5.35
C GLU A 55 -20.23 -10.23 6.13
N GLU A 56 -20.08 -10.40 7.46
CA GLU A 56 -19.31 -9.48 8.31
C GLU A 56 -17.83 -9.44 7.92
N GLU A 57 -17.23 -10.61 7.67
CA GLU A 57 -15.83 -10.72 7.24
C GLU A 57 -15.62 -10.09 5.85
N LEU A 58 -16.55 -10.30 4.94
CA LEU A 58 -16.50 -9.71 3.60
C LEU A 58 -16.67 -8.19 3.64
N THR A 59 -17.63 -7.69 4.44
CA THR A 59 -17.81 -6.25 4.65
C THR A 59 -16.55 -5.61 5.26
N HIS A 60 -15.90 -6.32 6.19
CA HIS A 60 -14.65 -5.85 6.78
C HIS A 60 -13.50 -5.74 5.77
N ILE A 61 -13.45 -6.63 4.77
CA ILE A 61 -12.42 -6.67 3.74
C ILE A 61 -12.74 -5.73 2.57
N PHE A 62 -13.98 -5.74 2.07
CA PHE A 62 -14.38 -5.02 0.86
C PHE A 62 -14.96 -3.63 1.12
N GLY A 63 -15.35 -3.32 2.36
CA GLY A 63 -16.08 -2.12 2.69
C GLY A 63 -17.51 -2.12 2.14
N ASP A 64 -18.12 -0.95 2.03
CA ASP A 64 -19.50 -0.76 1.59
C ASP A 64 -19.57 -0.55 0.07
N LEU A 65 -19.50 -1.66 -0.69
CA LEU A 65 -19.60 -1.63 -2.15
C LEU A 65 -20.93 -1.05 -2.64
N ASP A 66 -22.00 -1.15 -1.82
CA ASP A 66 -23.32 -0.61 -2.15
C ASP A 66 -23.36 0.91 -2.08
N ALA A 67 -22.53 1.52 -1.25
CA ALA A 67 -22.36 2.97 -1.21
C ALA A 67 -21.37 3.49 -2.25
N TYR A 68 -20.25 2.76 -2.50
CA TYR A 68 -19.18 3.25 -3.37
C TYR A 68 -19.58 3.27 -4.83
N ILE A 69 -20.21 2.20 -5.35
CA ILE A 69 -20.58 2.11 -6.77
C ILE A 69 -21.53 3.26 -7.17
N PRO A 70 -22.66 3.50 -6.48
CA PRO A 70 -23.55 4.60 -6.84
C PRO A 70 -22.91 5.99 -6.74
N LEU A 71 -21.97 6.19 -5.79
CA LEU A 71 -21.26 7.45 -5.65
C LEU A 71 -20.48 7.81 -6.92
N HIS A 72 -19.76 6.85 -7.51
CA HIS A 72 -19.00 7.08 -8.74
C HIS A 72 -19.90 7.11 -9.98
N GLU A 73 -20.97 6.30 -10.02
CA GLU A 73 -21.98 6.35 -11.08
C GLU A 73 -22.66 7.72 -11.15
N ASP A 74 -22.92 8.36 -10.01
CA ASP A 74 -23.48 9.71 -9.97
C ASP A 74 -22.54 10.75 -10.60
N LEU A 75 -21.24 10.69 -10.30
CA LEU A 75 -20.27 11.59 -10.97
C LEU A 75 -20.28 11.39 -12.48
N LEU A 76 -20.24 10.14 -12.96
CA LEU A 76 -20.31 9.88 -14.40
C LEU A 76 -21.60 10.38 -15.03
N ALA A 77 -22.74 10.20 -14.37
CA ALA A 77 -24.02 10.68 -14.85
C ALA A 77 -24.05 12.22 -14.93
N GLN A 78 -23.44 12.92 -13.97
CA GLN A 78 -23.35 14.38 -13.99
C GLN A 78 -22.42 14.86 -15.10
N LEU A 79 -21.25 14.24 -15.28
CA LEU A 79 -20.32 14.55 -16.36
C LEU A 79 -20.93 14.28 -17.75
N ALA A 80 -21.67 13.18 -17.91
CA ALA A 80 -22.37 12.86 -19.14
C ALA A 80 -23.43 13.92 -19.50
N ARG A 81 -24.18 14.43 -18.51
CA ARG A 81 -25.16 15.52 -18.71
C ARG A 81 -24.49 16.85 -19.10
N ALA A 82 -23.26 17.07 -18.62
CA ALA A 82 -22.48 18.29 -18.92
C ALA A 82 -21.71 18.17 -20.26
N THR A 83 -21.72 17.01 -20.88
CA THR A 83 -21.09 16.77 -22.18
C THR A 83 -22.02 17.23 -23.32
N GLY A 84 -21.50 18.11 -24.16
CA GLY A 84 -22.21 18.61 -25.36
C GLY A 84 -22.33 17.58 -26.47
N PRO A 85 -23.13 17.86 -27.49
CA PRO A 85 -23.31 16.95 -28.63
C PRO A 85 -22.03 16.74 -29.44
N ASP A 86 -21.08 17.65 -29.36
CA ASP A 86 -19.73 17.55 -29.95
C ASP A 86 -18.74 16.72 -29.10
N GLY A 87 -19.19 16.18 -27.95
CA GLY A 87 -18.37 15.40 -27.05
C GLY A 87 -17.48 16.22 -26.11
N THR A 88 -17.59 17.57 -26.13
CA THR A 88 -16.84 18.43 -25.21
C THR A 88 -17.62 18.70 -23.92
N VAL A 89 -16.90 18.98 -22.84
CA VAL A 89 -17.47 19.31 -21.54
C VAL A 89 -17.21 20.78 -21.24
N GLY A 90 -18.27 21.57 -21.16
CA GLY A 90 -18.17 23.02 -20.92
C GLY A 90 -17.68 23.35 -19.53
N GLN A 91 -18.36 22.85 -18.51
CA GLN A 91 -18.07 23.14 -17.11
C GLN A 91 -18.17 21.87 -16.25
N ILE A 92 -17.18 21.65 -15.42
CA ILE A 92 -17.16 20.55 -14.43
C ILE A 92 -16.98 21.05 -12.99
N GLY A 93 -16.56 22.29 -12.82
CA GLY A 93 -16.12 22.80 -11.53
C GLY A 93 -17.18 22.65 -10.44
N GLN A 94 -18.43 23.01 -10.71
CA GLN A 94 -19.52 22.85 -9.75
C GLN A 94 -19.87 21.38 -9.47
N ILE A 95 -19.78 20.53 -10.49
CA ILE A 95 -20.03 19.09 -10.36
C ILE A 95 -19.05 18.49 -9.35
N VAL A 96 -17.75 18.70 -9.53
CA VAL A 96 -16.73 18.14 -8.66
C VAL A 96 -16.77 18.74 -7.26
N VAL A 97 -17.02 20.05 -7.11
CA VAL A 97 -17.17 20.69 -5.79
C VAL A 97 -18.30 20.05 -4.97
N SER A 98 -19.44 19.78 -5.60
CA SER A 98 -20.59 19.19 -4.93
C SER A 98 -20.41 17.69 -4.64
N TRP A 99 -19.69 16.97 -5.48
CA TRP A 99 -19.51 15.53 -5.39
C TRP A 99 -18.38 15.10 -4.45
N LEU A 100 -17.24 15.82 -4.44
CA LEU A 100 -16.02 15.43 -3.69
C LEU A 100 -16.24 15.13 -2.21
N PRO A 101 -17.12 15.86 -1.45
CA PRO A 101 -17.39 15.53 -0.05
C PRO A 101 -17.92 14.10 0.16
N GLY A 102 -18.59 13.53 -0.85
CA GLY A 102 -19.09 12.15 -0.83
C GLY A 102 -17.98 11.11 -0.67
N LEU A 103 -16.75 11.45 -1.05
CA LEU A 103 -15.58 10.55 -0.89
C LEU A 103 -15.24 10.28 0.58
N ASN A 104 -15.81 11.01 1.54
CA ASN A 104 -15.73 10.65 2.96
C ASN A 104 -16.31 9.27 3.26
N ALA A 105 -17.15 8.69 2.39
CA ALA A 105 -17.62 7.31 2.48
C ALA A 105 -16.45 6.30 2.54
N TYR A 106 -15.30 6.64 1.95
CA TYR A 106 -14.10 5.78 1.99
C TYR A 106 -13.28 5.87 3.27
N ARG A 107 -13.65 6.72 4.21
CA ARG A 107 -12.89 6.96 5.45
C ARG A 107 -12.65 5.67 6.23
N ASP A 108 -13.71 4.90 6.48
CA ASP A 108 -13.61 3.66 7.25
C ASP A 108 -12.91 2.56 6.45
N TYR A 109 -13.16 2.46 5.16
CA TYR A 109 -12.43 1.55 4.26
C TYR A 109 -10.92 1.78 4.32
N CYS A 110 -10.47 3.02 4.16
CA CYS A 110 -9.04 3.36 4.19
C CYS A 110 -8.43 3.21 5.59
N SER A 111 -9.19 3.50 6.65
CA SER A 111 -8.68 3.37 8.02
C SER A 111 -8.57 1.93 8.49
N ASN A 112 -9.38 1.03 7.91
CA ASN A 112 -9.47 -0.37 8.32
C ASN A 112 -8.48 -1.30 7.60
N GLN A 113 -7.63 -0.77 6.73
CA GLN A 113 -6.76 -1.55 5.83
C GLN A 113 -5.87 -2.57 6.56
N VAL A 114 -5.27 -2.20 7.71
CA VAL A 114 -4.39 -3.11 8.46
C VAL A 114 -5.16 -4.30 9.01
N ALA A 115 -6.34 -4.06 9.60
CA ALA A 115 -7.19 -5.11 10.15
C ALA A 115 -7.77 -5.99 9.02
N ALA A 116 -8.19 -5.39 7.91
CA ALA A 116 -8.68 -6.09 6.73
C ALA A 116 -7.60 -7.01 6.12
N LYS A 117 -6.36 -6.52 5.99
CA LYS A 117 -5.22 -7.32 5.52
C LYS A 117 -4.95 -8.50 6.44
N ALA A 118 -4.91 -8.26 7.74
CA ALA A 118 -4.68 -9.31 8.72
C ALA A 118 -5.77 -10.37 8.70
N LEU A 119 -7.04 -9.97 8.56
CA LEU A 119 -8.18 -10.90 8.42
C LEU A 119 -8.05 -11.72 7.14
N LEU A 120 -7.75 -11.09 6.02
CA LEU A 120 -7.57 -11.79 4.74
C LEU A 120 -6.43 -12.81 4.83
N ASP A 121 -5.29 -12.44 5.42
CA ASP A 121 -4.14 -13.34 5.59
C ASP A 121 -4.45 -14.51 6.52
N GLN A 122 -5.24 -14.29 7.58
CA GLN A 122 -5.76 -15.36 8.43
C GLN A 122 -6.69 -16.29 7.63
N LYS A 123 -7.62 -15.74 6.85
CA LYS A 123 -8.55 -16.53 6.03
C LYS A 123 -7.86 -17.33 4.93
N LYS A 124 -6.76 -16.86 4.39
CA LYS A 124 -5.92 -17.61 3.44
C LYS A 124 -5.33 -18.90 4.03
N GLN A 125 -5.35 -19.10 5.36
CA GLN A 125 -4.98 -20.38 5.98
C GLN A 125 -6.05 -21.48 5.73
N ASP A 126 -7.31 -21.08 5.49
CA ASP A 126 -8.34 -22.02 5.04
C ASP A 126 -8.11 -22.39 3.58
N ARG A 127 -7.96 -23.70 3.32
CA ARG A 127 -7.73 -24.23 1.97
C ARG A 127 -8.82 -23.83 0.98
N ARG A 128 -10.08 -23.72 1.42
CA ARG A 128 -11.20 -23.33 0.56
C ARG A 128 -11.03 -21.89 0.06
N VAL A 129 -10.60 -21.00 0.94
CA VAL A 129 -10.30 -19.59 0.61
C VAL A 129 -9.08 -19.54 -0.32
N GLN A 130 -8.03 -20.27 0.01
CA GLN A 130 -6.80 -20.32 -0.78
C GLN A 130 -7.08 -20.82 -2.21
N ASP A 131 -7.77 -21.96 -2.36
CA ASP A 131 -8.12 -22.54 -3.66
C ASP A 131 -9.01 -21.59 -4.48
N PHE A 132 -9.96 -20.89 -3.83
CA PHE A 132 -10.82 -19.91 -4.49
C PHE A 132 -10.01 -18.72 -5.02
N LEU A 133 -9.19 -18.09 -4.18
CA LEU A 133 -8.38 -16.93 -4.55
C LEU A 133 -7.34 -17.27 -5.64
N GLN A 134 -6.77 -18.48 -5.59
CA GLN A 134 -5.85 -18.95 -6.62
C GLN A 134 -6.54 -19.06 -8.00
N ARG A 135 -7.74 -19.60 -8.05
CA ARG A 135 -8.54 -19.68 -9.30
C ARG A 135 -8.90 -18.27 -9.81
N CYS A 136 -9.22 -17.34 -8.93
CA CYS A 136 -9.45 -15.95 -9.31
C CYS A 136 -8.18 -15.33 -9.90
N LEU A 137 -7.02 -15.55 -9.28
CA LEU A 137 -5.73 -15.02 -9.75
C LEU A 137 -5.35 -15.56 -11.14
N GLU A 138 -5.67 -16.83 -11.43
CA GLU A 138 -5.43 -17.47 -12.73
C GLU A 138 -6.40 -17.01 -13.82
N SER A 139 -7.52 -16.40 -13.44
CA SER A 139 -8.54 -15.94 -14.39
C SER A 139 -8.13 -14.59 -15.03
N PRO A 140 -8.43 -14.38 -16.33
CA PRO A 140 -8.05 -13.15 -17.04
C PRO A 140 -8.56 -11.86 -16.39
N PHE A 141 -9.72 -11.91 -15.71
CA PHE A 141 -10.33 -10.73 -15.09
C PHE A 141 -9.46 -10.14 -13.98
N SER A 142 -8.66 -10.94 -13.29
CA SER A 142 -7.78 -10.47 -12.21
C SER A 142 -6.63 -9.60 -12.70
N ARG A 143 -6.31 -9.62 -14.00
CA ARG A 143 -5.13 -8.97 -14.59
C ARG A 143 -3.83 -9.38 -13.89
N LYS A 144 -3.80 -10.58 -13.33
CA LYS A 144 -2.71 -11.15 -12.50
C LYS A 144 -2.48 -10.39 -11.18
N LEU A 145 -3.44 -9.59 -10.73
CA LEU A 145 -3.43 -8.98 -9.41
C LEU A 145 -4.05 -9.95 -8.40
N ASP A 146 -3.41 -10.13 -7.26
CA ASP A 146 -4.04 -10.81 -6.13
C ASP A 146 -5.17 -9.95 -5.54
N LEU A 147 -6.02 -10.54 -4.70
CA LEU A 147 -7.16 -9.82 -4.15
C LEU A 147 -6.73 -8.57 -3.38
N TRP A 148 -5.63 -8.62 -2.62
CA TRP A 148 -5.17 -7.47 -1.85
C TRP A 148 -4.76 -6.30 -2.74
N SER A 149 -3.96 -6.56 -3.77
CA SER A 149 -3.58 -5.56 -4.77
C SER A 149 -4.78 -5.01 -5.53
N PHE A 150 -5.80 -5.87 -5.78
CA PHE A 150 -7.05 -5.45 -6.40
C PHE A 150 -7.84 -4.49 -5.50
N LEU A 151 -7.90 -4.77 -4.19
CA LEU A 151 -8.56 -3.91 -3.19
C LEU A 151 -7.83 -2.58 -2.96
N ASP A 152 -6.56 -2.44 -3.35
CA ASP A 152 -5.85 -1.15 -3.28
C ASP A 152 -6.28 -0.16 -4.39
N ILE A 153 -6.95 -0.62 -5.43
CA ILE A 153 -7.38 0.22 -6.56
C ILE A 153 -8.25 1.42 -6.13
N PRO A 154 -9.31 1.26 -5.30
CA PRO A 154 -10.12 2.39 -4.85
C PRO A 154 -9.30 3.40 -4.06
N ARG A 155 -8.45 2.94 -3.14
CA ARG A 155 -7.57 3.82 -2.35
C ARG A 155 -6.61 4.60 -3.25
N SER A 156 -5.97 3.93 -4.18
CA SER A 156 -5.06 4.56 -5.15
C SER A 156 -5.77 5.62 -5.99
N ARG A 157 -7.04 5.39 -6.35
CA ARG A 157 -7.85 6.36 -7.09
C ARG A 157 -8.09 7.63 -6.30
N LEU A 158 -8.41 7.53 -5.00
CA LEU A 158 -8.64 8.70 -4.14
C LEU A 158 -7.45 9.69 -4.17
N PHE A 159 -6.23 9.18 -4.12
CA PHE A 159 -5.02 10.00 -4.13
C PHE A 159 -4.68 10.61 -5.50
N LYS A 160 -5.33 10.15 -6.58
CA LYS A 160 -5.16 10.73 -7.92
C LYS A 160 -6.02 11.97 -8.16
N TYR A 161 -7.14 12.16 -7.47
CA TYR A 161 -8.02 13.31 -7.70
C TYR A 161 -7.33 14.67 -7.61
N PRO A 162 -6.47 14.96 -6.61
CA PRO A 162 -5.76 16.25 -6.57
C PRO A 162 -4.89 16.48 -7.81
N LEU A 163 -4.28 15.44 -8.36
CA LEU A 163 -3.43 15.52 -9.55
C LEU A 163 -4.27 15.77 -10.80
N LEU A 164 -5.37 15.04 -10.96
CA LEU A 164 -6.31 15.18 -12.08
C LEU A 164 -6.92 16.58 -12.11
N LEU A 165 -7.39 17.08 -10.96
CA LEU A 165 -7.99 18.41 -10.86
C LEU A 165 -6.96 19.52 -11.12
N ARG A 166 -5.71 19.37 -10.66
CA ARG A 166 -4.64 20.32 -10.98
C ARG A 166 -4.28 20.32 -12.45
N GLU A 167 -4.28 19.17 -13.12
CA GLU A 167 -4.02 19.11 -14.56
C GLU A 167 -5.15 19.78 -15.35
N ILE A 168 -6.41 19.57 -14.98
CA ILE A 168 -7.54 20.28 -15.58
C ILE A 168 -7.42 21.80 -15.36
N LEU A 169 -7.15 22.23 -14.11
CA LEU A 169 -6.99 23.65 -13.77
C LEU A 169 -5.84 24.32 -14.55
N LYS A 170 -4.72 23.67 -14.69
CA LYS A 170 -3.55 24.15 -15.46
C LYS A 170 -3.91 24.49 -16.91
N HIS A 171 -4.82 23.73 -17.51
CA HIS A 171 -5.29 23.94 -18.87
C HIS A 171 -6.59 24.74 -18.97
N THR A 172 -7.15 25.17 -17.85
CA THR A 172 -8.32 26.06 -17.80
C THR A 172 -7.88 27.53 -17.93
N ALA A 173 -8.59 28.33 -18.74
CA ALA A 173 -8.28 29.77 -18.86
C ALA A 173 -8.58 30.48 -17.53
N PRO A 174 -7.82 31.53 -17.15
CA PRO A 174 -8.05 32.26 -15.90
C PRO A 174 -9.47 32.81 -15.76
N GLU A 175 -10.07 33.22 -16.88
CA GLU A 175 -11.40 33.80 -16.96
C GLU A 175 -12.53 32.77 -17.01
N HIS A 176 -12.16 31.48 -17.13
CA HIS A 176 -13.13 30.40 -17.21
C HIS A 176 -13.88 30.21 -15.89
N PRO A 177 -15.21 29.99 -15.89
CA PRO A 177 -16.00 29.82 -14.67
C PRO A 177 -15.54 28.67 -13.78
N ASP A 178 -14.88 27.66 -14.36
CA ASP A 178 -14.34 26.52 -13.61
C ASP A 178 -13.10 26.86 -12.80
N THR A 179 -12.35 27.92 -13.13
CA THR A 179 -11.09 28.24 -12.43
C THR A 179 -11.26 28.33 -10.92
N PRO A 180 -12.13 29.23 -10.38
CA PRO A 180 -12.32 29.33 -8.94
C PRO A 180 -12.95 28.06 -8.33
N ARG A 181 -13.76 27.32 -9.10
CA ARG A 181 -14.39 26.08 -8.64
C ARG A 181 -13.40 24.92 -8.56
N LEU A 182 -12.47 24.82 -9.50
CA LEU A 182 -11.40 23.80 -9.46
C LEU A 182 -10.41 24.06 -8.32
N GLU A 183 -10.09 25.33 -8.02
CA GLU A 183 -9.28 25.69 -6.85
C GLU A 183 -9.99 25.28 -5.55
N GLN A 184 -11.29 25.56 -5.45
CA GLN A 184 -12.13 25.12 -4.33
C GLN A 184 -12.16 23.58 -4.25
N ALA A 185 -12.35 22.88 -5.37
CA ALA A 185 -12.37 21.42 -5.44
C ALA A 185 -11.04 20.79 -4.96
N ILE A 186 -9.91 21.36 -5.36
CA ILE A 186 -8.59 20.92 -4.89
C ILE A 186 -8.46 21.09 -3.37
N THR A 187 -8.98 22.17 -2.81
CA THR A 187 -8.97 22.41 -1.36
C THR A 187 -9.86 21.38 -0.64
N ILE A 188 -11.04 21.08 -1.18
CA ILE A 188 -11.97 20.08 -0.62
C ILE A 188 -11.33 18.70 -0.60
N ILE A 189 -10.82 18.23 -1.74
CA ILE A 189 -10.23 16.89 -1.81
C ILE A 189 -8.99 16.75 -0.91
N GLN A 190 -8.19 17.80 -0.77
CA GLN A 190 -7.07 17.79 0.17
C GLN A 190 -7.54 17.67 1.61
N GLY A 191 -8.65 18.31 1.97
CA GLY A 191 -9.30 18.16 3.28
C GLY A 191 -9.77 16.72 3.51
N VAL A 192 -10.52 16.15 2.55
CA VAL A 192 -11.01 14.76 2.62
C VAL A 192 -9.86 13.78 2.80
N LEU A 193 -8.80 13.91 1.99
CA LEU A 193 -7.64 13.03 2.11
C LEU A 193 -6.88 13.21 3.42
N SER A 194 -6.83 14.43 3.96
CA SER A 194 -6.24 14.69 5.28
C SER A 194 -7.01 13.97 6.39
N ASP A 195 -8.34 14.02 6.35
CA ASP A 195 -9.21 13.38 7.33
C ASP A 195 -9.12 11.85 7.24
N ILE A 196 -9.07 11.30 6.03
CA ILE A 196 -8.85 9.86 5.78
C ILE A 196 -7.50 9.44 6.36
N ASN A 197 -6.42 10.17 6.08
CA ASN A 197 -5.08 9.85 6.58
C ASN A 197 -5.00 9.95 8.11
N MET A 198 -5.64 10.95 8.71
CA MET A 198 -5.69 11.08 10.16
C MET A 198 -6.41 9.88 10.79
N LYS A 199 -7.58 9.53 10.28
CA LYS A 199 -8.34 8.38 10.78
C LYS A 199 -7.62 7.06 10.58
N LYS A 200 -6.96 6.87 9.45
CA LYS A 200 -6.10 5.72 9.20
C LYS A 200 -5.00 5.63 10.26
N GLY A 201 -4.30 6.73 10.55
CA GLY A 201 -3.26 6.78 11.56
C GLY A 201 -3.73 6.43 12.96
N GLU A 202 -4.92 6.92 13.36
CA GLU A 202 -5.54 6.56 14.63
C GLU A 202 -5.89 5.06 14.69
N SER A 203 -6.51 4.53 13.64
CA SER A 203 -6.91 3.13 13.57
C SER A 203 -5.72 2.17 13.57
N GLU A 204 -4.66 2.50 12.82
CA GLU A 204 -3.43 1.72 12.81
C GLU A 204 -2.72 1.77 14.17
N SER A 205 -2.67 2.93 14.80
CA SER A 205 -2.11 3.08 16.16
C SER A 205 -2.82 2.14 17.12
N GLN A 206 -4.15 2.21 17.18
CA GLN A 206 -4.95 1.37 18.07
C GLN A 206 -4.77 -0.12 17.78
N TYR A 207 -4.81 -0.51 16.49
CA TYR A 207 -4.62 -1.90 16.07
C TYR A 207 -3.30 -2.49 16.59
N TYR A 208 -2.20 -1.74 16.51
CA TYR A 208 -0.92 -2.22 16.99
C TYR A 208 -0.78 -2.14 18.51
N ILE A 209 -1.34 -1.11 19.17
CA ILE A 209 -1.38 -1.00 20.61
C ILE A 209 -2.10 -2.21 21.24
N ASP A 210 -3.24 -2.61 20.67
CA ASP A 210 -4.02 -3.75 21.15
C ASP A 210 -3.27 -5.09 20.99
N LYS A 211 -2.26 -5.14 20.14
CA LYS A 211 -1.41 -6.32 19.92
C LYS A 211 -0.10 -6.30 20.69
N LEU A 212 0.16 -5.26 21.48
CA LEU A 212 1.34 -5.20 22.35
C LEU A 212 1.19 -6.13 23.54
N GLU A 213 2.19 -6.97 23.77
CA GLU A 213 2.32 -7.79 24.96
C GLU A 213 3.50 -7.32 25.81
N TYR A 214 3.29 -7.22 27.11
CA TYR A 214 4.29 -6.79 28.08
C TYR A 214 4.73 -7.99 28.91
N LEU A 215 6.04 -8.17 29.11
CA LEU A 215 6.60 -9.21 29.99
C LEU A 215 6.57 -8.77 31.45
N ASP A 216 6.62 -7.47 31.67
CA ASP A 216 6.71 -6.84 33.01
C ASP A 216 5.91 -5.51 32.93
N ASP A 217 5.20 -5.19 33.98
CA ASP A 217 4.42 -3.94 34.08
C ASP A 217 5.30 -2.68 33.92
N ARG A 218 6.60 -2.78 34.20
CA ARG A 218 7.56 -1.69 33.99
C ARG A 218 7.78 -1.36 32.49
N GLN A 219 7.46 -2.29 31.61
CA GLN A 219 7.55 -2.07 30.16
C GLN A 219 6.34 -1.30 29.62
N ARG A 220 5.24 -1.24 30.37
CA ARG A 220 4.05 -0.49 30.00
C ARG A 220 4.19 0.98 30.41
N ASP A 221 4.53 1.82 29.46
CA ASP A 221 4.54 3.27 29.66
C ASP A 221 3.10 3.80 29.53
N PRO A 222 2.57 4.57 30.51
CA PRO A 222 1.20 5.11 30.45
C PRO A 222 0.93 6.00 29.24
N ARG A 223 1.95 6.57 28.61
CA ARG A 223 1.84 7.38 27.39
C ARG A 223 1.37 6.58 26.19
N ILE A 224 1.45 5.25 26.23
CA ILE A 224 0.92 4.40 25.14
C ILE A 224 -0.57 4.65 24.91
N ASP A 225 -1.33 4.87 25.99
CA ASP A 225 -2.77 5.13 25.93
C ASP A 225 -3.09 6.55 25.38
N GLN A 226 -2.07 7.43 25.28
CA GLN A 226 -2.16 8.78 24.73
C GLN A 226 -1.71 8.87 23.27
N CYS A 227 -1.13 7.78 22.74
CA CYS A 227 -0.66 7.74 21.34
C CYS A 227 -1.82 7.76 20.37
N LYS A 228 -2.00 8.91 19.69
CA LYS A 228 -3.10 9.12 18.74
C LYS A 228 -2.81 8.56 17.36
N SER A 229 -1.54 8.53 16.97
CA SER A 229 -1.15 8.06 15.65
C SER A 229 0.14 7.27 15.70
N LEU A 230 0.23 6.32 14.77
CA LEU A 230 1.46 5.63 14.40
C LEU A 230 2.14 6.45 13.29
N LEU A 231 3.38 6.89 13.51
CA LEU A 231 4.12 7.71 12.55
C LEU A 231 4.89 6.85 11.55
N CYS A 232 5.47 5.73 12.06
CA CYS A 232 6.22 4.80 11.23
C CYS A 232 6.41 3.48 11.99
N HIS A 233 6.49 2.38 11.26
CA HIS A 233 6.85 1.09 11.84
C HIS A 233 7.55 0.21 10.79
N GLY A 234 8.25 -0.82 11.26
CA GLY A 234 8.91 -1.76 10.37
C GLY A 234 9.85 -2.72 11.07
N GLU A 235 10.35 -3.70 10.33
CA GLU A 235 11.31 -4.67 10.82
C GLU A 235 12.74 -4.12 10.73
N LEU A 236 13.44 -4.10 11.85
CA LEU A 236 14.84 -3.69 11.97
C LEU A 236 15.65 -4.78 12.67
N ARG A 237 16.97 -4.76 12.49
CA ARG A 237 17.88 -5.65 13.20
C ARG A 237 18.62 -4.89 14.29
N ASN A 238 18.68 -5.49 15.48
CA ASN A 238 19.51 -4.94 16.55
C ASN A 238 21.00 -5.33 16.37
N LYS A 239 21.87 -4.83 17.26
CA LYS A 239 23.31 -5.09 17.23
C LYS A 239 23.68 -6.58 17.26
N SER A 240 22.85 -7.44 17.82
CA SER A 240 23.06 -8.90 17.83
C SER A 240 22.51 -9.61 16.58
N GLY A 241 21.94 -8.89 15.61
CA GLY A 241 21.31 -9.45 14.41
C GLY A 241 19.88 -9.94 14.63
N THR A 242 19.32 -9.76 15.82
CA THR A 242 17.94 -10.15 16.12
C THR A 242 16.96 -9.20 15.41
N LYS A 243 15.96 -9.75 14.72
CA LYS A 243 14.87 -9.01 14.12
C LYS A 243 13.96 -8.43 15.21
N LEU A 244 13.69 -7.17 15.12
CA LEU A 244 12.76 -6.44 15.98
C LEU A 244 11.74 -5.74 15.08
N HIS A 245 10.47 -5.74 15.49
CA HIS A 245 9.49 -4.86 14.89
C HIS A 245 9.42 -3.59 15.72
N VAL A 246 9.72 -2.45 15.14
CA VAL A 246 9.84 -1.16 15.82
C VAL A 246 8.67 -0.28 15.41
N PHE A 247 8.03 0.34 16.40
CA PHE A 247 6.91 1.27 16.21
C PHE A 247 7.31 2.65 16.72
N LEU A 248 7.15 3.66 15.90
CA LEU A 248 7.24 5.06 16.31
C LEU A 248 5.83 5.65 16.38
N PHE A 249 5.29 5.69 17.57
CA PHE A 249 4.05 6.41 17.85
C PHE A 249 4.33 7.90 18.12
N THR A 250 3.28 8.72 18.22
CA THR A 250 3.42 10.15 18.51
C THR A 250 4.19 10.44 19.81
N GLU A 251 4.03 9.60 20.83
CA GLU A 251 4.61 9.83 22.16
C GLU A 251 5.74 8.86 22.52
N LEU A 252 5.81 7.71 21.85
CA LEU A 252 6.71 6.61 22.23
C LEU A 252 7.37 5.94 21.04
N LEU A 253 8.65 5.58 21.19
CA LEU A 253 9.32 4.58 20.36
C LEU A 253 9.28 3.22 21.08
N VAL A 254 8.64 2.23 20.47
CA VAL A 254 8.45 0.89 21.05
C VAL A 254 9.15 -0.15 20.20
N MET A 255 10.08 -0.90 20.80
CA MET A 255 10.78 -2.01 20.16
C MET A 255 10.17 -3.33 20.60
N THR A 256 9.81 -4.18 19.67
CA THR A 256 9.12 -5.44 19.96
C THR A 256 9.75 -6.63 19.24
N ARG A 257 9.37 -7.83 19.67
CA ARG A 257 9.59 -9.08 18.93
C ARG A 257 8.24 -9.60 18.45
N SER A 258 8.16 -9.98 17.20
CA SER A 258 6.99 -10.68 16.68
C SER A 258 6.91 -12.06 17.32
N VAL A 259 5.78 -12.39 17.92
CA VAL A 259 5.50 -13.69 18.54
C VAL A 259 4.13 -14.17 18.11
N THR A 260 3.99 -15.49 17.94
CA THR A 260 2.70 -16.12 17.67
C THR A 260 2.32 -16.98 18.84
N ARG A 261 1.15 -16.73 19.44
CA ARG A 261 0.58 -17.51 20.53
C ARG A 261 -0.85 -17.87 20.23
N ASN A 262 -1.20 -19.14 20.35
CA ASN A 262 -2.56 -19.63 20.08
C ASN A 262 -3.10 -19.13 18.73
N GLU A 263 -2.28 -19.20 17.68
CA GLU A 263 -2.59 -18.71 16.31
C GLU A 263 -2.77 -17.18 16.17
N HIS A 264 -2.59 -16.43 17.24
CA HIS A 264 -2.62 -14.97 17.22
C HIS A 264 -1.21 -14.38 17.15
N HIS A 265 -1.03 -13.47 16.21
CA HIS A 265 0.21 -12.72 16.05
C HIS A 265 0.19 -11.50 16.97
N CYS A 266 1.18 -11.39 17.87
CA CYS A 266 1.34 -10.33 18.84
C CYS A 266 2.75 -9.74 18.77
N PHE A 267 2.92 -8.57 19.37
CA PHE A 267 4.18 -7.85 19.44
C PHE A 267 4.64 -7.75 20.89
N GLN A 268 5.55 -8.63 21.31
CA GLN A 268 6.09 -8.63 22.66
C GLN A 268 7.12 -7.51 22.83
N VAL A 269 6.88 -6.59 23.75
CA VAL A 269 7.79 -5.47 24.03
C VAL A 269 9.15 -6.02 24.45
N TYR A 270 10.20 -5.60 23.73
CA TYR A 270 11.56 -6.15 23.90
C TYR A 270 12.34 -5.45 25.00
N ARG A 271 12.19 -4.12 25.11
CA ARG A 271 12.83 -3.27 26.08
C ARG A 271 11.87 -2.17 26.52
N GLN A 272 12.22 -1.41 27.54
CA GLN A 272 11.45 -0.25 27.95
C GLN A 272 11.27 0.71 26.76
N PRO A 273 10.04 1.16 26.48
CA PRO A 273 9.78 2.16 25.45
C PRO A 273 10.54 3.45 25.73
N ILE A 274 10.95 4.16 24.68
CA ILE A 274 11.63 5.46 24.80
C ILE A 274 10.61 6.55 24.49
N PRO A 275 10.31 7.45 25.44
CA PRO A 275 9.49 8.62 25.16
C PRO A 275 10.13 9.50 24.11
N VAL A 276 9.34 9.99 23.14
CA VAL A 276 9.87 10.81 22.05
C VAL A 276 10.50 12.11 22.57
N GLN A 277 9.96 12.66 23.65
CA GLN A 277 10.57 13.84 24.32
C GLN A 277 11.97 13.57 24.93
N ASP A 278 12.27 12.30 25.27
CA ASP A 278 13.54 11.90 25.86
C ASP A 278 14.44 11.16 24.84
N LEU A 279 14.02 11.15 23.57
CA LEU A 279 14.67 10.38 22.50
C LEU A 279 15.81 11.15 21.86
N VAL A 280 17.00 10.57 21.88
CA VAL A 280 18.16 11.05 21.13
C VAL A 280 18.45 10.12 19.97
N LEU A 281 18.54 10.70 18.76
CA LEU A 281 18.85 10.02 17.52
C LEU A 281 20.28 10.33 17.07
N GLU A 282 21.06 9.28 16.77
CA GLU A 282 22.40 9.38 16.21
C GLU A 282 22.43 8.68 14.85
N ASP A 283 22.73 9.45 13.79
CA ASP A 283 22.95 8.93 12.45
C ASP A 283 24.38 8.40 12.35
N LEU A 284 24.55 7.09 12.23
CA LEU A 284 25.86 6.43 12.23
C LEU A 284 26.33 6.21 10.78
N GLN A 285 27.65 6.39 10.57
CA GLN A 285 28.25 6.12 9.27
C GLN A 285 28.46 4.60 9.08
N ASP A 286 28.46 4.19 7.82
CA ASP A 286 28.70 2.80 7.45
C ASP A 286 30.12 2.38 7.94
N GLY A 287 30.13 1.35 8.76
CA GLY A 287 31.36 0.81 9.33
C GLY A 287 31.74 1.31 10.73
N ASP A 288 31.02 2.26 11.31
CA ASP A 288 31.28 2.75 12.68
C ASP A 288 31.02 1.69 13.74
N VAL A 289 30.15 0.75 13.45
CA VAL A 289 29.73 -0.31 14.40
C VAL A 289 29.83 -1.67 13.73
N LYS A 290 30.35 -2.66 14.49
CA LYS A 290 30.28 -4.07 14.10
C LYS A 290 28.94 -4.64 14.57
N MET A 291 28.18 -5.23 13.65
CA MET A 291 26.98 -5.98 13.95
C MET A 291 27.34 -7.46 14.13
N GLY A 292 26.70 -8.13 15.10
CA GLY A 292 26.87 -9.57 15.31
C GLY A 292 26.21 -10.35 14.17
N GLY A 293 26.98 -10.95 13.29
CA GLY A 293 26.53 -11.91 12.29
C GLY A 293 26.35 -13.29 12.88
N SER A 294 25.34 -14.00 12.45
CA SER A 294 25.05 -15.40 12.79
C SER A 294 26.26 -16.30 12.49
N PHE A 295 26.59 -17.17 13.42
CA PHE A 295 27.63 -18.20 13.34
C PHE A 295 27.41 -19.15 12.12
N ARG A 296 27.85 -18.75 10.93
CA ARG A 296 28.14 -19.69 9.81
C ARG A 296 29.20 -19.11 8.88
N GLY A 297 30.42 -19.57 9.05
CA GLY A 297 31.52 -19.36 8.10
C GLY A 297 32.68 -18.56 8.66
N ALA A 298 33.72 -19.22 9.11
CA ALA A 298 34.94 -18.67 9.68
C ALA A 298 35.86 -17.93 8.69
N PHE A 299 35.37 -17.48 7.53
CA PHE A 299 36.19 -16.83 6.49
C PHE A 299 35.47 -15.67 5.72
N SER A 300 34.52 -14.98 6.32
CA SER A 300 34.08 -13.71 5.67
C SER A 300 34.70 -12.53 6.42
N ASN A 301 35.38 -11.67 5.69
CA ASN A 301 35.80 -10.34 6.10
C ASN A 301 34.68 -9.70 6.94
N SER A 302 35.04 -9.12 8.08
CA SER A 302 34.13 -8.40 8.97
C SER A 302 33.31 -7.38 8.15
N ASP A 303 32.10 -7.76 7.74
CA ASP A 303 31.20 -6.87 7.04
C ASP A 303 30.92 -5.67 7.93
N LYS A 304 31.44 -4.54 7.52
CA LYS A 304 31.14 -3.26 8.13
C LYS A 304 29.65 -3.05 8.05
N ALA A 305 29.01 -2.83 9.18
CA ALA A 305 27.58 -2.58 9.21
C ALA A 305 27.22 -1.38 8.36
N LYS A 306 26.17 -1.53 7.54
CA LYS A 306 25.63 -0.47 6.69
C LYS A 306 24.21 -0.12 7.13
N ASN A 307 23.76 1.06 6.76
CA ASN A 307 22.40 1.52 6.98
C ASN A 307 21.99 1.47 8.45
N ILE A 308 22.83 1.97 9.34
CA ILE A 308 22.63 1.93 10.79
C ILE A 308 22.36 3.32 11.36
N PHE A 309 21.57 3.35 12.42
CA PHE A 309 21.39 4.50 13.29
C PHE A 309 21.27 4.04 14.74
N ARG A 310 21.38 4.97 15.70
CA ARG A 310 21.25 4.66 17.12
C ARG A 310 20.18 5.53 17.76
N VAL A 311 19.40 4.91 18.63
CA VAL A 311 18.43 5.58 19.49
C VAL A 311 18.77 5.32 20.95
N ARG A 312 18.60 6.33 21.79
CA ARG A 312 18.85 6.23 23.23
C ARG A 312 18.03 7.25 24.01
N PHE A 313 17.92 7.04 25.30
CA PHE A 313 17.40 8.07 26.20
C PHE A 313 18.35 9.28 26.26
N GLN A 314 17.81 10.46 26.48
CA GLN A 314 18.61 11.67 26.72
C GLN A 314 19.43 11.51 28.00
N ASP A 315 18.83 10.98 29.08
CA ASP A 315 19.53 10.55 30.27
C ASP A 315 19.93 9.06 30.16
N PRO A 316 21.26 8.75 30.09
CA PRO A 316 21.73 7.37 29.98
C PRO A 316 21.36 6.46 31.16
N SER A 317 21.00 7.03 32.34
CA SER A 317 20.59 6.26 33.51
C SER A 317 19.21 5.61 33.32
N GLN A 318 18.38 6.12 32.44
CA GLN A 318 17.01 5.62 32.17
C GLN A 318 16.98 4.34 31.33
N GLY A 319 18.01 4.09 30.53
CA GLY A 319 18.04 2.89 29.72
C GLY A 319 19.25 2.78 28.79
N GLN A 320 19.32 1.65 28.10
CA GLN A 320 20.41 1.34 27.18
C GLN A 320 20.23 2.02 25.83
N SER A 321 21.34 2.27 25.14
CA SER A 321 21.33 2.68 23.74
C SER A 321 21.07 1.47 22.82
N HIS A 322 20.31 1.70 21.74
CA HIS A 322 19.96 0.68 20.76
C HIS A 322 20.48 1.06 19.39
N THR A 323 21.37 0.26 18.84
CA THR A 323 21.82 0.37 17.43
C THR A 323 20.90 -0.49 16.60
N LEU A 324 20.30 0.14 15.59
CA LEU A 324 19.32 -0.46 14.69
C LEU A 324 19.83 -0.40 13.25
N GLN A 325 19.62 -1.48 12.52
CA GLN A 325 19.97 -1.62 11.11
C GLN A 325 18.74 -1.82 10.27
N VAL A 326 18.66 -1.14 9.16
CA VAL A 326 17.64 -1.32 8.12
C VAL A 326 18.25 -1.95 6.87
N ASN A 327 17.38 -2.42 5.96
CA ASN A 327 17.80 -3.19 4.79
C ASN A 327 18.57 -2.34 3.77
N ASP A 328 18.20 -1.08 3.58
CA ASP A 328 18.80 -0.20 2.58
C ASP A 328 18.85 1.27 3.03
N VAL A 329 19.48 2.10 2.19
CA VAL A 329 19.67 3.53 2.44
C VAL A 329 18.36 4.33 2.40
N PHE A 330 17.38 3.91 1.58
CA PHE A 330 16.10 4.61 1.47
C PHE A 330 15.27 4.44 2.75
N HIS A 331 15.18 3.20 3.25
CA HIS A 331 14.54 2.91 4.53
C HIS A 331 15.25 3.61 5.69
N LYS A 332 16.59 3.66 5.68
CA LYS A 332 17.35 4.44 6.67
C LYS A 332 16.91 5.90 6.66
N GLN A 333 16.86 6.52 5.49
CA GLN A 333 16.49 7.92 5.35
C GLN A 333 15.04 8.18 5.79
N GLN A 334 14.12 7.26 5.48
CA GLN A 334 12.72 7.34 5.94
C GLN A 334 12.64 7.31 7.46
N TRP A 335 13.30 6.34 8.12
CA TRP A 335 13.34 6.27 9.58
C TRP A 335 13.94 7.52 10.22
N LEU A 336 15.07 8.01 9.71
CA LEU A 336 15.71 9.22 10.21
C LEU A 336 14.79 10.44 10.07
N ASN A 337 14.07 10.57 8.95
CA ASN A 337 13.15 11.68 8.73
C ASN A 337 11.95 11.61 9.69
N CYS A 338 11.35 10.42 9.89
CA CYS A 338 10.24 10.24 10.82
C CYS A 338 10.67 10.54 12.25
N LEU A 339 11.81 10.02 12.70
CA LEU A 339 12.34 10.25 14.05
C LEU A 339 12.69 11.73 14.28
N ARG A 340 13.36 12.39 13.34
CA ARG A 340 13.68 13.82 13.43
C ARG A 340 12.42 14.67 13.49
N SER A 341 11.42 14.36 12.67
CA SER A 341 10.13 15.06 12.69
C SER A 341 9.40 14.88 14.01
N ALA A 342 9.36 13.67 14.55
CA ALA A 342 8.74 13.41 15.85
C ALA A 342 9.45 14.17 16.98
N ILE A 343 10.79 14.12 17.04
CA ILE A 343 11.59 14.81 18.04
C ILE A 343 11.39 16.34 17.95
N SER A 344 11.35 16.90 16.72
CA SER A 344 11.20 18.34 16.52
C SER A 344 9.87 18.91 17.00
N VAL A 345 8.83 18.09 17.08
CA VAL A 345 7.52 18.50 17.64
C VAL A 345 7.62 18.72 19.14
N HIS A 346 8.42 17.91 19.84
CA HIS A 346 8.61 18.00 21.29
C HIS A 346 9.70 19.01 21.70
N HIS A 347 10.64 19.35 20.79
CA HIS A 347 11.74 20.30 21.03
C HIS A 347 11.79 21.40 19.96
N PRO A 348 10.83 22.31 19.89
CA PRO A 348 10.77 23.33 18.85
C PRO A 348 11.93 24.35 18.87
N ALA A 349 12.66 24.46 19.98
CA ALA A 349 13.76 25.40 20.14
C ALA A 349 15.10 24.94 19.50
N ASP A 350 15.32 23.62 19.35
CA ASP A 350 16.58 23.08 18.83
C ASP A 350 16.64 22.97 17.30
N ALA A 351 15.53 23.17 16.61
CA ALA A 351 15.45 23.11 15.16
C ALA A 351 16.09 24.33 14.44
N ALA A 352 16.51 25.35 15.18
CA ALA A 352 17.02 26.61 14.61
C ALA A 352 18.56 26.67 14.48
N VAL A 353 19.31 25.64 14.90
CA VAL A 353 20.79 25.74 15.04
C VAL A 353 21.59 24.95 13.98
N THR A 354 20.96 24.29 13.02
CA THR A 354 21.72 23.54 11.98
C THR A 354 21.39 24.00 10.56
N THR A 355 21.79 25.25 10.22
CA THR A 355 22.04 25.62 8.82
C THR A 355 23.36 26.38 8.75
N PRO A 356 24.33 25.94 7.90
CA PRO A 356 25.51 26.76 7.66
C PRO A 356 25.16 27.95 6.80
N ALA A 357 25.68 29.11 7.22
CA ALA A 357 25.48 30.41 6.61
C ALA A 357 26.03 30.47 5.17
N SER A 358 25.22 30.94 4.24
CA SER A 358 25.67 31.69 3.08
C SER A 358 24.63 32.74 2.70
N SER A 359 25.12 33.97 2.54
CA SER A 359 24.54 35.28 2.60
C SER A 359 23.57 35.69 1.47
N PRO A 360 23.07 36.94 1.42
CA PRO A 360 21.65 37.26 1.40
C PRO A 360 21.19 37.93 0.09
N ALA A 361 19.92 37.84 -0.23
CA ALA A 361 19.16 38.93 -0.86
C ALA A 361 17.65 38.63 -0.84
N ALA A 362 16.93 39.57 -0.23
CA ALA A 362 15.60 40.13 -0.51
C ALA A 362 14.48 39.18 -1.00
N ASP A 363 13.38 38.99 -0.27
CA ASP A 363 12.18 39.78 -0.19
C ASP A 363 11.12 39.14 0.71
N ALA A 364 10.45 39.96 1.45
CA ALA A 364 9.43 39.62 2.41
C ALA A 364 8.13 39.14 1.77
N HIS A 365 7.65 37.97 2.19
CA HIS A 365 6.23 37.72 2.44
C HIS A 365 6.08 36.55 3.42
N SER A 366 5.74 36.92 4.66
CA SER A 366 5.33 36.03 5.73
C SER A 366 4.11 35.20 5.32
N LYS A 367 4.31 33.91 5.12
CA LYS A 367 3.25 32.89 5.21
C LYS A 367 3.61 31.90 6.28
N ARG A 368 2.86 31.91 7.38
CA ARG A 368 2.86 30.90 8.43
C ARG A 368 2.87 29.50 7.82
N ARG A 369 3.99 28.80 7.92
CA ARG A 369 4.08 27.37 7.67
C ARG A 369 3.51 26.66 8.89
N SER A 370 2.26 26.24 8.81
CA SER A 370 1.72 25.15 9.59
C SER A 370 2.49 23.90 9.20
N SER A 371 3.30 23.36 10.11
CA SER A 371 4.00 22.10 9.89
C SER A 371 2.96 20.98 9.92
N LYS A 372 2.55 20.53 8.74
CA LYS A 372 1.72 19.33 8.60
C LYS A 372 2.64 18.12 8.65
N ILE A 373 2.67 17.42 9.77
CA ILE A 373 3.09 16.02 9.81
C ILE A 373 1.96 15.25 9.12
N SER A 374 2.09 15.03 7.83
CA SER A 374 1.11 14.35 7.01
C SER A 374 1.82 13.33 6.14
N ALA A 375 2.07 12.16 6.68
CA ALA A 375 2.04 10.86 6.00
C ALA A 375 2.54 9.80 6.97
N ILE A 376 1.71 8.84 7.27
CA ILE A 376 2.16 7.57 7.84
C ILE A 376 2.99 6.91 6.76
N ILE A 377 4.26 6.71 7.04
CA ILE A 377 5.19 6.02 6.15
C ILE A 377 5.21 4.56 6.58
N HIS A 378 4.53 3.71 5.83
CA HIS A 378 4.75 2.28 5.93
C HIS A 378 6.11 1.95 5.33
N ILE A 379 7.01 1.45 6.16
CA ILE A 379 8.30 0.91 5.74
C ILE A 379 8.10 -0.60 5.61
N GLU A 380 7.32 -1.02 4.61
CA GLU A 380 7.15 -2.42 4.26
C GLU A 380 8.33 -2.88 3.41
N GLU A 381 8.84 -4.08 3.72
CA GLU A 381 9.72 -4.80 2.80
C GLU A 381 8.90 -5.08 1.53
N ALA A 382 9.40 -4.62 0.39
CA ALA A 382 8.85 -5.03 -0.89
C ALA A 382 9.01 -6.55 -0.99
N ASP A 383 7.90 -7.28 -1.13
CA ASP A 383 7.92 -8.68 -1.51
C ASP A 383 8.73 -8.80 -2.81
N GLU A 384 9.82 -9.55 -2.78
CA GLU A 384 10.74 -9.74 -3.91
C GLU A 384 10.08 -10.41 -5.15
N ASN A 385 8.76 -10.61 -5.14
CA ASN A 385 8.00 -11.28 -6.19
C ASN A 385 7.03 -10.37 -6.97
N CYS A 386 7.23 -9.06 -7.00
CA CYS A 386 6.47 -8.20 -7.91
C CYS A 386 7.21 -8.04 -9.24
N PRO A 387 6.73 -8.57 -10.37
CA PRO A 387 7.38 -8.38 -11.67
C PRO A 387 7.27 -6.91 -12.09
N LEU A 388 8.44 -6.30 -12.29
CA LEU A 388 8.58 -4.98 -12.89
C LEU A 388 7.88 -4.95 -14.25
N THR A 389 6.88 -4.13 -14.41
CA THR A 389 6.31 -3.78 -15.72
C THR A 389 7.35 -2.99 -16.52
N PRO A 390 7.66 -3.38 -17.76
CA PRO A 390 8.57 -2.62 -18.59
C PRO A 390 7.93 -1.30 -19.04
N ALA A 391 8.65 -0.21 -18.84
CA ALA A 391 8.33 1.09 -19.39
C ALA A 391 8.26 1.02 -20.91
N GLY A 392 7.21 1.61 -21.48
CA GLY A 392 7.03 1.72 -22.94
C GLY A 392 8.11 2.57 -23.59
N PRO A 393 8.37 2.38 -24.88
CA PRO A 393 9.51 2.98 -25.56
C PRO A 393 9.26 4.45 -25.87
N THR A 394 10.20 5.29 -25.46
CA THR A 394 10.37 6.65 -25.92
C THR A 394 10.78 6.65 -27.38
N SER A 395 9.98 7.29 -28.19
CA SER A 395 10.29 7.66 -29.58
C SER A 395 11.31 8.81 -29.61
N ALA A 396 12.33 8.67 -30.44
CA ALA A 396 13.12 9.79 -30.97
C ALA A 396 13.40 9.58 -32.45
N PRO A 397 13.64 10.65 -33.22
CA PRO A 397 13.16 10.79 -34.60
C PRO A 397 14.23 10.69 -35.69
N SER A 398 13.70 10.60 -36.94
CA SER A 398 14.18 11.13 -38.21
C SER A 398 15.16 10.39 -39.09
N SER A 399 14.67 9.99 -40.22
CA SER A 399 14.86 10.35 -41.64
C SER A 399 16.28 10.40 -42.22
N PRO A 400 16.46 10.35 -43.55
CA PRO A 400 15.72 9.69 -44.62
C PRO A 400 16.62 8.96 -45.67
N CYS A 401 15.99 8.46 -46.72
CA CYS A 401 16.52 8.13 -48.05
C CYS A 401 16.94 6.72 -48.38
N GLY A 402 16.30 6.18 -49.40
CA GLY A 402 16.84 5.58 -50.59
C GLY A 402 16.02 4.43 -51.18
N ASP A 403 15.37 4.70 -52.28
CA ASP A 403 14.80 3.90 -53.36
C ASP A 403 15.21 2.43 -53.50
N GLU A 404 14.27 1.55 -53.79
CA GLU A 404 14.06 0.84 -55.07
C GLU A 404 13.16 -0.41 -54.91
N THR A 405 12.12 -0.46 -55.70
CA THR A 405 11.29 -1.61 -56.03
C THR A 405 11.98 -2.46 -57.14
N PRO A 406 11.60 -3.72 -57.50
CA PRO A 406 10.25 -4.22 -57.68
C PRO A 406 9.98 -5.70 -57.36
N SER A 407 8.68 -6.04 -57.28
CA SER A 407 8.09 -7.38 -57.34
C SER A 407 8.28 -8.02 -58.75
N PRO A 408 7.81 -9.26 -59.12
CA PRO A 408 6.73 -10.06 -58.56
C PRO A 408 6.86 -11.63 -58.69
N THR A 409 5.72 -12.27 -58.48
CA THR A 409 5.23 -13.60 -58.93
C THR A 409 5.33 -14.78 -57.98
N SER A 410 4.21 -15.22 -57.49
CA SER A 410 3.25 -16.27 -57.89
C SER A 410 3.68 -17.72 -57.57
N THR A 411 2.91 -18.45 -56.79
CA THR A 411 1.99 -19.53 -57.18
C THR A 411 1.72 -20.47 -56.04
N SER A 412 0.43 -20.66 -55.75
CA SER A 412 -0.12 -21.87 -55.11
C SER A 412 -0.22 -22.98 -56.17
N PRO A 413 -0.54 -24.25 -55.92
CA PRO A 413 -1.58 -24.75 -55.07
C PRO A 413 -1.43 -26.23 -54.53
N SER A 414 -2.35 -26.57 -53.63
CA SER A 414 -3.15 -27.78 -53.45
C SER A 414 -2.53 -29.15 -53.10
N SER A 415 -3.06 -29.73 -52.13
CA SER A 415 -4.06 -30.82 -52.03
C SER A 415 -3.64 -32.16 -51.41
N ARG A 416 -4.57 -32.62 -50.57
CA ARG A 416 -5.03 -34.02 -50.32
C ARG A 416 -4.13 -34.94 -49.49
N SER A 417 -4.62 -35.47 -48.45
CA SER A 417 -5.68 -36.42 -48.09
C SER A 417 -5.16 -37.65 -47.40
N SER A 418 -5.91 -38.05 -46.43
CA SER A 418 -6.36 -39.40 -46.07
C SER A 418 -5.55 -40.19 -45.05
N SER A 419 -6.20 -40.39 -43.97
CA SER A 419 -6.85 -41.63 -43.47
C SER A 419 -6.06 -42.58 -42.57
N SER A 420 -6.69 -42.81 -41.50
CA SER A 420 -7.15 -44.08 -40.90
C SER A 420 -6.28 -44.76 -39.85
N SER A 421 -6.88 -44.88 -38.72
CA SER A 421 -7.31 -46.08 -38.02
C SER A 421 -6.38 -46.72 -37.01
N SER A 422 -6.98 -46.89 -35.88
CA SER A 422 -7.16 -48.10 -35.03
C SER A 422 -6.36 -48.20 -33.76
N SER A 423 -7.09 -48.18 -32.67
CA SER A 423 -6.83 -48.83 -31.38
C SER A 423 -6.83 -50.37 -31.54
N PRO A 424 -6.53 -51.24 -30.58
CA PRO A 424 -6.68 -51.13 -29.14
C PRO A 424 -5.74 -52.01 -28.22
N LEU A 425 -6.02 -51.92 -26.86
CA LEU A 425 -5.82 -52.98 -25.83
C LEU A 425 -4.38 -53.26 -25.32
N SER A 426 -4.05 -53.26 -24.06
CA SER A 426 -4.56 -54.01 -22.91
C SER A 426 -3.73 -53.72 -21.63
N SER A 427 -4.42 -53.64 -20.50
CA SER A 427 -3.84 -53.81 -19.15
C SER A 427 -3.37 -55.26 -18.90
N PRO A 428 -2.56 -55.59 -17.90
CA PRO A 428 -3.09 -55.87 -16.56
C PRO A 428 -2.19 -55.56 -15.34
N SER A 429 -2.82 -55.29 -14.21
CA SER A 429 -2.34 -55.50 -12.83
C SER A 429 -2.38 -57.04 -12.51
N PRO A 430 -2.04 -57.54 -11.31
CA PRO A 430 -1.39 -57.03 -10.09
C PRO A 430 -0.35 -58.04 -9.48
N LYS A 431 0.31 -57.71 -8.35
CA LYS A 431 0.61 -58.72 -7.31
C LYS A 431 0.99 -58.11 -5.94
N HIS A 432 0.18 -58.52 -4.99
CA HIS A 432 0.36 -58.57 -3.53
C HIS A 432 1.74 -59.05 -3.05
N LYS A 433 2.19 -58.54 -1.91
CA LYS A 433 2.61 -59.34 -0.73
C LYS A 433 2.62 -58.52 0.56
N THR A 434 1.87 -58.95 1.45
CA THR A 434 1.55 -58.97 2.86
C THR A 434 2.72 -59.20 3.84
N LYS A 435 2.42 -58.71 5.10
CA LYS A 435 2.85 -59.14 6.46
C LYS A 435 4.06 -58.40 7.04
N LYS A 436 4.09 -58.00 8.30
CA LYS A 436 3.44 -58.52 9.53
C LYS A 436 3.49 -57.50 10.67
N ASP A 437 2.47 -57.56 11.48
CA ASP A 437 2.30 -57.08 12.85
C ASP A 437 3.49 -57.21 13.79
N LYS A 438 3.55 -56.28 14.78
CA LYS A 438 3.61 -56.68 16.18
C LYS A 438 3.15 -55.57 17.13
N ARG A 439 2.17 -55.93 17.95
CA ARG A 439 1.56 -55.35 19.14
C ARG A 439 2.55 -55.18 20.29
N SER A 440 2.23 -54.21 21.17
CA SER A 440 2.10 -54.35 22.65
C SER A 440 1.82 -52.95 23.21
N LEU A 441 0.74 -52.60 23.77
CA LEU A 441 -0.07 -52.89 24.94
C LEU A 441 0.62 -52.60 26.28
N CYS A 442 -0.18 -51.90 27.10
CA CYS A 442 -0.18 -51.75 28.58
C CYS A 442 0.38 -50.39 29.07
N ALA A 443 -0.17 -49.71 30.05
CA ALA A 443 -1.46 -49.79 30.76
C ALA A 443 -1.57 -48.49 31.62
N LEU A 444 -2.77 -48.04 31.77
CA LEU A 444 -3.45 -47.46 32.93
C LEU A 444 -2.64 -47.11 34.20
N GLY A 445 -2.89 -45.89 34.70
CA GLY A 445 -2.69 -45.52 36.10
C GLY A 445 -3.52 -44.31 36.46
N LYS A 446 -4.62 -44.53 37.16
CA LYS A 446 -5.61 -43.59 37.71
C LYS A 446 -5.14 -42.97 39.05
N ARG A 447 -5.77 -41.79 39.35
CA ARG A 447 -6.08 -41.19 40.69
C ARG A 447 -4.99 -40.25 41.27
N LYS A 448 -5.31 -39.15 41.97
CA LYS A 448 -6.55 -38.69 42.66
C LYS A 448 -6.45 -37.17 42.91
N GLU A 449 -7.59 -36.54 43.02
CA GLU A 449 -7.89 -35.27 43.65
C GLU A 449 -7.17 -35.08 45.01
N THR A 450 -6.84 -33.82 45.36
CA THR A 450 -7.36 -33.22 46.61
C THR A 450 -7.15 -31.70 46.61
N MET A 451 -8.24 -30.99 46.95
CA MET A 451 -8.34 -29.60 47.38
C MET A 451 -7.34 -29.23 48.47
N VAL A 452 -6.82 -28.04 48.46
CA VAL A 452 -7.06 -26.95 49.44
C VAL A 452 -6.82 -25.63 48.70
#